data_5382c2a3032bd3f0771228d39b52f686
#
_entry.id   5382c2a3032bd3f0771228d39b52f686
#
_cell.length_a   1.000
_cell.length_b   1.000
_cell.length_c   1.000
_cell.angle_alpha   90.00
_cell.angle_beta   90.00
_cell.angle_gamma   90.00
#
_symmetry.space_group_name_H-M   'P 1'
#
loop_
_entity.id
_entity.type
_entity.pdbx_description
1 polymer ?
#
loop_
_entity_poly.entity_id
_entity_poly.type
_entity_poly.pdbx_seq_one_letter_code
_entity_poly.pdbx_strand_id
1 'polypeptide(L)'
;EMIIVPDQGSALNCVAHRHSDQFSADQANWRMANIFLPALALLPNCTGLTVCASREQAQAKLGAAEGPIFPDDYSVETPPERYWTNDEFSMLANMGIEIPGLQAPSQALDYVDRWIEAHAGGRKVVSITLRQSGHDTAKNSDLAVWTAFADHLDPDIYFPVFLPDLDQIFSDPNQNLPGYTTFNEAVANLILRCAF
;
A
#
# COMPACT_ATOMS: atom_id res chain seq x y z
N GLU A 1 16.75 8.40 4.67
CA GLU A 1 16.60 8.22 3.21
C GLU A 1 16.34 6.76 2.88
N MET A 2 15.48 6.52 1.91
CA MET A 2 15.23 5.19 1.34
C MET A 2 15.94 5.07 -0.01
N ILE A 3 16.59 3.94 -0.25
CA ILE A 3 17.28 3.68 -1.51
C ILE A 3 16.67 2.44 -2.17
N ILE A 4 16.13 2.61 -3.37
CA ILE A 4 15.62 1.50 -4.19
C ILE A 4 16.75 1.00 -5.07
N VAL A 5 17.12 -0.26 -4.88
CA VAL A 5 18.19 -0.93 -5.62
C VAL A 5 17.56 -1.81 -6.70
N PRO A 6 17.95 -1.66 -7.99
CA PRO A 6 17.44 -2.51 -9.06
C PRO A 6 17.93 -3.95 -8.91
N ASP A 7 17.09 -4.89 -9.30
CA ASP A 7 17.47 -6.30 -9.36
C ASP A 7 18.45 -6.61 -10.50
N GLN A 8 19.08 -7.78 -10.46
CA GLN A 8 20.00 -8.22 -11.53
C GLN A 8 19.22 -8.39 -12.83
N GLY A 9 19.45 -7.48 -13.78
CA GLY A 9 18.96 -7.59 -15.17
C GLY A 9 17.86 -6.64 -15.62
N SER A 10 17.21 -5.87 -14.74
CA SER A 10 16.32 -4.79 -15.18
C SER A 10 16.12 -3.70 -14.13
N ALA A 11 15.92 -2.49 -14.60
CA ALA A 11 15.91 -1.28 -13.77
C ALA A 11 14.81 -1.21 -12.69
N LEU A 12 13.79 -2.02 -12.72
CA LEU A 12 12.68 -1.96 -11.75
C LEU A 12 12.00 -3.32 -11.47
N ASN A 13 12.60 -4.44 -11.80
CA ASN A 13 12.06 -5.76 -11.45
C ASN A 13 12.31 -6.13 -9.98
N CYS A 14 12.10 -5.23 -9.08
CA CYS A 14 12.41 -5.43 -7.67
C CYS A 14 11.31 -6.15 -6.86
N VAL A 15 10.25 -6.59 -7.48
CA VAL A 15 9.27 -7.50 -6.83
C VAL A 15 9.59 -8.96 -7.15
N ALA A 16 10.80 -9.18 -7.59
CA ALA A 16 11.12 -10.20 -8.50
C ALA A 16 11.04 -11.64 -7.99
N HIS A 17 11.88 -12.07 -7.17
CA HIS A 17 12.18 -13.51 -7.18
C HIS A 17 11.15 -14.48 -6.55
N ARG A 18 10.19 -14.01 -5.78
CA ARG A 18 9.14 -14.88 -5.20
C ARG A 18 7.78 -14.75 -5.86
N HIS A 19 7.58 -13.72 -6.68
CA HIS A 19 6.28 -13.42 -7.30
C HIS A 19 6.39 -13.12 -8.81
N SER A 20 7.54 -13.37 -9.44
CA SER A 20 7.75 -13.13 -10.88
C SER A 20 6.75 -13.86 -11.77
N ASP A 21 6.25 -15.01 -11.30
CA ASP A 21 5.28 -15.82 -12.03
C ASP A 21 3.84 -15.30 -11.86
N GLN A 22 3.61 -14.34 -10.96
CA GLN A 22 2.28 -13.85 -10.62
C GLN A 22 1.90 -12.54 -11.34
N PHE A 23 2.89 -11.76 -11.78
CA PHE A 23 2.66 -10.45 -12.41
C PHE A 23 3.41 -10.32 -13.72
N SER A 24 2.75 -9.73 -14.72
CA SER A 24 3.45 -9.28 -15.93
C SER A 24 4.41 -8.13 -15.57
N ALA A 25 5.40 -7.86 -16.44
CA ALA A 25 6.32 -6.75 -16.26
C ALA A 25 5.59 -5.40 -16.13
N ASP A 26 4.51 -5.20 -16.88
CA ASP A 26 3.70 -3.98 -16.82
C ASP A 26 2.97 -3.85 -15.48
N GLN A 27 2.42 -4.95 -14.96
CA GLN A 27 1.79 -4.97 -13.63
C GLN A 27 2.81 -4.72 -12.52
N ALA A 28 4.02 -5.28 -12.62
CA ALA A 28 5.08 -5.05 -11.66
C ALA A 28 5.53 -3.57 -11.67
N ASN A 29 5.72 -2.98 -12.85
CA ASN A 29 6.06 -1.57 -13.00
C ASN A 29 4.96 -0.66 -12.47
N TRP A 30 3.71 -0.98 -12.78
CA TRP A 30 2.57 -0.24 -12.26
C TRP A 30 2.52 -0.28 -10.73
N ARG A 31 2.70 -1.46 -10.12
CA ARG A 31 2.73 -1.61 -8.65
C ARG A 31 3.88 -0.82 -8.02
N MET A 32 5.06 -0.86 -8.64
CA MET A 32 6.18 -0.06 -8.18
C MET A 32 5.83 1.43 -8.14
N ALA A 33 5.31 1.96 -9.25
CA ALA A 33 5.01 3.39 -9.38
C ALA A 33 3.82 3.85 -8.53
N ASN A 34 2.80 3.00 -8.36
CA ASN A 34 1.53 3.42 -7.76
C ASN A 34 1.27 2.87 -6.35
N ILE A 35 2.06 1.89 -5.91
CA ILE A 35 1.94 1.31 -4.57
C ILE A 35 3.23 1.51 -3.77
N PHE A 36 4.36 0.96 -4.24
CA PHE A 36 5.59 0.94 -3.43
C PHE A 36 6.21 2.32 -3.26
N LEU A 37 6.38 3.08 -4.36
CA LEU A 37 6.94 4.43 -4.25
C LEU A 37 6.01 5.38 -3.46
N PRO A 38 4.70 5.42 -3.68
CA PRO A 38 3.80 6.23 -2.87
C PRO A 38 3.73 5.80 -1.39
N ALA A 39 3.90 4.50 -1.09
CA ALA A 39 3.94 4.02 0.30
C ALA A 39 5.03 4.71 1.13
N LEU A 40 6.14 5.10 0.52
CA LEU A 40 7.22 5.81 1.20
C LEU A 40 6.81 7.22 1.63
N ALA A 41 5.89 7.86 0.93
CA ALA A 41 5.34 9.15 1.32
C ALA A 41 4.42 9.08 2.56
N LEU A 42 3.99 7.87 2.93
CA LEU A 42 3.21 7.62 4.14
C LEU A 42 4.08 7.40 5.39
N LEU A 43 5.39 7.25 5.22
CA LEU A 43 6.34 7.08 6.33
C LEU A 43 6.73 8.45 6.87
N PRO A 44 6.33 8.83 8.10
CA PRO A 44 6.51 10.20 8.61
C PRO A 44 7.97 10.63 8.72
N ASN A 45 8.89 9.68 8.85
CA ASN A 45 10.32 9.93 8.99
C ASN A 45 11.13 9.67 7.69
N CYS A 46 10.46 9.43 6.57
CA CYS A 46 11.14 9.27 5.29
C CYS A 46 11.43 10.64 4.66
N THR A 47 12.65 11.12 4.84
CA THR A 47 13.08 12.45 4.40
C THR A 47 13.63 12.47 2.97
N GLY A 48 13.75 11.31 2.33
CA GLY A 48 14.26 11.23 0.97
C GLY A 48 14.12 9.86 0.36
N LEU A 49 14.02 9.84 -0.96
CA LEU A 49 13.96 8.64 -1.78
C LEU A 49 14.93 8.75 -2.95
N THR A 50 15.77 7.74 -3.14
CA THR A 50 16.59 7.57 -4.33
C THR A 50 16.23 6.27 -5.03
N VAL A 51 15.83 6.36 -6.29
CA VAL A 51 15.67 5.20 -7.16
C VAL A 51 16.92 5.08 -8.01
N CYS A 52 17.74 4.06 -7.77
CA CYS A 52 18.99 3.87 -8.49
C CYS A 52 18.73 3.26 -9.87
N ALA A 53 19.41 3.78 -10.90
CA ALA A 53 19.32 3.27 -12.25
C ALA A 53 20.16 1.98 -12.44
N SER A 54 21.16 1.75 -11.57
CA SER A 54 22.00 0.56 -11.59
C SER A 54 22.48 0.17 -10.20
N ARG A 55 22.99 -1.05 -10.07
CA ARG A 55 23.57 -1.55 -8.81
C ARG A 55 24.86 -0.82 -8.45
N GLU A 56 25.64 -0.39 -9.44
CA GLU A 56 26.86 0.40 -9.21
C GLU A 56 26.50 1.77 -8.62
N GLN A 57 25.40 2.40 -9.11
CA GLN A 57 24.90 3.64 -8.51
C GLN A 57 24.43 3.41 -7.07
N ALA A 58 23.75 2.31 -6.80
CA ALA A 58 23.34 1.95 -5.44
C ALA A 58 24.53 1.73 -4.54
N GLN A 59 25.56 1.01 -4.99
CA GLN A 59 26.80 0.78 -4.26
C GLN A 59 27.51 2.10 -3.93
N ALA A 60 27.60 3.01 -4.90
CA ALA A 60 28.19 4.33 -4.69
C ALA A 60 27.42 5.16 -3.65
N LYS A 61 26.08 5.11 -3.69
CA LYS A 61 25.21 5.78 -2.72
C LYS A 61 25.40 5.21 -1.30
N LEU A 62 25.42 3.89 -1.17
CA LEU A 62 25.64 3.22 0.12
C LEU A 62 27.02 3.52 0.68
N GLY A 63 28.07 3.52 -0.17
CA GLY A 63 29.43 3.86 0.25
C GLY A 63 29.62 5.32 0.66
N ALA A 64 28.74 6.22 0.24
CA ALA A 64 28.73 7.63 0.62
C ALA A 64 27.80 7.93 1.82
N ALA A 65 27.11 6.93 2.38
CA ALA A 65 26.24 7.13 3.53
C ALA A 65 27.06 7.42 4.79
N GLU A 66 26.72 8.50 5.49
CA GLU A 66 27.38 8.91 6.74
C GLU A 66 26.74 8.29 7.99
N GLY A 67 25.60 7.63 7.84
CA GLY A 67 24.82 7.04 8.93
C GLY A 67 24.70 5.53 8.83
N PRO A 68 24.03 4.90 9.81
CA PRO A 68 23.78 3.48 9.79
C PRO A 68 22.93 3.09 8.59
N ILE A 69 23.26 1.98 7.98
CA ILE A 69 22.49 1.37 6.89
C ILE A 69 21.60 0.29 7.51
N PHE A 70 20.35 0.24 7.10
CA PHE A 70 19.43 -0.81 7.52
C PHE A 70 18.93 -1.60 6.29
N PRO A 71 18.87 -2.92 6.37
CA PRO A 71 19.40 -3.79 7.46
C PRO A 71 20.93 -3.68 7.60
N ASP A 72 21.45 -3.93 8.80
CA ASP A 72 22.88 -3.76 9.11
C ASP A 72 23.80 -4.61 8.24
N ASP A 73 23.31 -5.75 7.76
CA ASP A 73 24.01 -6.69 6.89
C ASP A 73 23.71 -6.47 5.40
N TYR A 74 23.08 -5.34 5.03
CA TYR A 74 22.73 -5.08 3.65
C TYR A 74 23.94 -4.91 2.74
N SER A 75 23.98 -5.70 1.69
CA SER A 75 24.94 -5.56 0.59
C SER A 75 24.20 -5.55 -0.74
N VAL A 76 24.64 -4.70 -1.66
CA VAL A 76 24.10 -4.69 -3.03
C VAL A 76 24.32 -6.00 -3.76
N GLU A 77 25.46 -6.66 -3.50
CA GLU A 77 25.83 -7.93 -4.15
C GLU A 77 25.05 -9.11 -3.59
N THR A 78 24.89 -9.13 -2.26
CA THR A 78 24.21 -10.19 -1.53
C THR A 78 23.17 -9.58 -0.60
N PRO A 79 22.03 -9.11 -1.12
CA PRO A 79 20.98 -8.56 -0.26
C PRO A 79 20.50 -9.65 0.71
N PRO A 80 20.21 -9.28 1.97
CA PRO A 80 19.79 -10.24 2.97
C PRO A 80 18.49 -10.91 2.54
N GLU A 81 18.42 -12.23 2.69
CA GLU A 81 17.19 -13.00 2.44
C GLU A 81 16.15 -12.81 3.54
N ARG A 82 16.54 -12.14 4.62
CA ARG A 82 15.73 -11.96 5.80
C ARG A 82 14.74 -10.81 5.62
N TYR A 83 13.48 -11.13 5.79
CA TYR A 83 12.39 -10.15 5.84
C TYR A 83 11.91 -10.01 7.28
N TRP A 84 11.65 -8.78 7.70
CA TRP A 84 10.98 -8.52 8.96
C TRP A 84 9.57 -9.09 8.90
N THR A 85 9.25 -9.86 9.91
CA THR A 85 7.94 -10.51 10.05
C THR A 85 7.10 -9.77 11.09
N ASN A 86 5.81 -10.12 11.16
CA ASN A 86 4.93 -9.60 12.22
C ASN A 86 5.46 -9.90 13.62
N ASP A 87 6.20 -11.00 13.79
CA ASP A 87 6.75 -11.39 15.09
C ASP A 87 7.86 -10.42 15.54
N GLU A 88 8.70 -9.96 14.60
CA GLU A 88 9.74 -8.97 14.90
C GLU A 88 9.15 -7.60 15.24
N PHE A 89 8.12 -7.16 14.53
CA PHE A 89 7.39 -5.94 14.90
C PHE A 89 6.71 -6.06 16.26
N SER A 90 6.10 -7.21 16.55
CA SER A 90 5.49 -7.49 17.85
C SER A 90 6.53 -7.49 18.97
N MET A 91 7.73 -8.04 18.71
CA MET A 91 8.83 -8.01 19.66
C MET A 91 9.29 -6.57 19.95
N LEU A 92 9.47 -5.73 18.93
CA LEU A 92 9.82 -4.32 19.13
C LEU A 92 8.77 -3.57 19.95
N ALA A 93 7.49 -3.77 19.64
CA ALA A 93 6.40 -3.17 20.40
C ALA A 93 6.41 -3.62 21.87
N ASN A 94 6.66 -4.91 22.14
CA ASN A 94 6.78 -5.45 23.51
C ASN A 94 8.01 -4.90 24.26
N MET A 95 9.04 -4.49 23.54
CA MET A 95 10.23 -3.81 24.12
C MET A 95 9.96 -2.33 24.40
N GLY A 96 8.76 -1.82 24.13
CA GLY A 96 8.39 -0.41 24.28
C GLY A 96 8.96 0.49 23.19
N ILE A 97 9.42 -0.07 22.08
CA ILE A 97 9.86 0.71 20.92
C ILE A 97 8.61 1.17 20.15
N GLU A 98 8.45 2.47 20.04
CA GLU A 98 7.38 3.06 19.27
C GLU A 98 7.64 2.85 17.77
N ILE A 99 6.72 2.13 17.13
CA ILE A 99 6.72 1.94 15.68
C ILE A 99 5.79 2.99 15.11
N PRO A 100 6.29 4.00 14.35
CA PRO A 100 5.44 5.03 13.79
C PRO A 100 4.45 4.42 12.79
N GLY A 101 3.17 4.75 12.91
CA GLY A 101 2.16 4.40 11.94
C GLY A 101 2.35 5.14 10.62
N LEU A 102 1.74 4.61 9.56
CA LEU A 102 1.63 5.32 8.30
C LEU A 102 0.77 6.58 8.48
N GLN A 103 1.16 7.68 7.86
CA GLN A 103 0.47 8.96 7.94
C GLN A 103 0.18 9.49 6.53
N ALA A 104 -1.09 9.70 6.23
CA ALA A 104 -1.46 10.32 4.97
C ALA A 104 -1.09 11.82 4.97
N PRO A 105 -0.57 12.36 3.86
CA PRO A 105 -0.32 13.79 3.72
C PRO A 105 -1.60 14.63 3.89
N SER A 106 -1.48 15.83 4.41
CA SER A 106 -2.63 16.73 4.67
C SER A 106 -3.51 16.95 3.44
N GLN A 107 -2.90 17.10 2.25
CA GLN A 107 -3.65 17.25 0.99
C GLN A 107 -4.57 16.05 0.69
N ALA A 108 -4.14 14.84 1.04
CA ALA A 108 -4.94 13.64 0.85
C ALA A 108 -6.08 13.58 1.88
N LEU A 109 -5.81 13.95 3.12
CA LEU A 109 -6.83 14.08 4.17
C LEU A 109 -7.88 15.13 3.77
N ASP A 110 -7.46 16.32 3.34
CA ASP A 110 -8.36 17.39 2.87
C ASP A 110 -9.21 16.95 1.67
N TYR A 111 -8.68 16.11 0.80
CA TYR A 111 -9.44 15.56 -0.34
C TYR A 111 -10.51 14.59 0.15
N VAL A 112 -10.14 13.66 1.02
CA VAL A 112 -11.06 12.65 1.57
C VAL A 112 -12.15 13.31 2.41
N ASP A 113 -11.80 14.29 3.25
CA ASP A 113 -12.76 15.04 4.06
C ASP A 113 -13.82 15.72 3.18
N ARG A 114 -13.42 16.41 2.11
CA ARG A 114 -14.37 17.03 1.17
C ARG A 114 -15.23 15.99 0.46
N TRP A 115 -14.65 14.84 0.13
CA TRP A 115 -15.41 13.76 -0.48
C TRP A 115 -16.48 13.22 0.49
N ILE A 116 -16.10 13.01 1.75
CA ILE A 116 -17.00 12.57 2.82
C ILE A 116 -18.11 13.60 3.05
N GLU A 117 -17.77 14.88 3.16
CA GLU A 117 -18.75 15.96 3.32
C GLU A 117 -19.78 15.98 2.19
N ALA A 118 -19.33 15.77 0.94
CA ALA A 118 -20.19 15.78 -0.22
C ALA A 118 -21.13 14.57 -0.29
N HIS A 119 -20.78 13.42 0.29
CA HIS A 119 -21.51 12.17 0.10
C HIS A 119 -22.18 11.64 1.37
N ALA A 120 -21.58 11.83 2.53
CA ALA A 120 -22.09 11.21 3.75
C ALA A 120 -23.29 11.96 4.37
N GLY A 121 -23.46 13.24 4.06
CA GLY A 121 -24.60 14.04 4.61
C GLY A 121 -24.59 14.12 6.13
N GLY A 122 -23.41 14.16 6.76
CA GLY A 122 -23.24 14.21 8.22
C GLY A 122 -23.34 12.86 8.93
N ARG A 123 -23.56 11.76 8.20
CA ARG A 123 -23.57 10.40 8.76
C ARG A 123 -22.14 9.93 9.07
N LYS A 124 -22.05 8.95 9.95
CA LYS A 124 -20.77 8.30 10.30
C LYS A 124 -20.32 7.37 9.16
N VAL A 125 -19.17 7.63 8.61
CA VAL A 125 -18.59 6.77 7.56
C VAL A 125 -18.13 5.45 8.16
N VAL A 126 -18.47 4.35 7.48
CA VAL A 126 -17.97 3.01 7.75
C VAL A 126 -17.20 2.53 6.52
N SER A 127 -15.88 2.55 6.58
CA SER A 127 -15.04 2.06 5.49
C SER A 127 -14.96 0.54 5.49
N ILE A 128 -15.27 -0.07 4.35
CA ILE A 128 -15.25 -1.51 4.13
C ILE A 128 -14.17 -1.82 3.08
N THR A 129 -12.99 -2.18 3.56
CA THR A 129 -11.87 -2.54 2.69
C THR A 129 -12.01 -3.98 2.21
N LEU A 130 -12.06 -4.16 0.91
CA LEU A 130 -12.17 -5.48 0.28
C LEU A 130 -10.82 -5.99 -0.18
N ARG A 131 -10.63 -7.30 -0.08
CA ARG A 131 -9.58 -8.05 -0.76
C ARG A 131 -10.22 -8.88 -1.88
N GLN A 132 -9.73 -8.69 -3.10
CA GLN A 132 -10.19 -9.42 -4.28
C GLN A 132 -9.00 -9.72 -5.20
N SER A 133 -8.09 -10.58 -4.73
CA SER A 133 -6.91 -10.99 -5.48
C SER A 133 -7.23 -12.11 -6.46
N GLY A 134 -6.73 -12.00 -7.68
CA GLY A 134 -6.81 -13.09 -8.68
C GLY A 134 -5.89 -14.27 -8.38
N HIS A 135 -4.90 -14.10 -7.51
CA HIS A 135 -3.87 -15.12 -7.23
C HIS A 135 -4.14 -15.95 -5.98
N ASP A 136 -4.71 -15.35 -4.93
CA ASP A 136 -4.99 -16.03 -3.66
C ASP A 136 -6.46 -15.83 -3.29
N THR A 137 -7.31 -16.51 -4.03
CA THR A 137 -8.78 -16.39 -3.92
C THR A 137 -9.31 -16.90 -2.58
N ALA A 138 -8.57 -17.79 -1.91
CA ALA A 138 -8.99 -18.33 -0.60
C ALA A 138 -9.04 -17.28 0.51
N LYS A 139 -8.32 -16.15 0.33
CA LYS A 139 -8.29 -15.03 1.27
C LYS A 139 -9.15 -13.85 0.82
N ASN A 140 -9.90 -13.99 -0.26
CA ASN A 140 -10.75 -12.91 -0.74
C ASN A 140 -11.91 -12.65 0.20
N SER A 141 -12.31 -11.39 0.24
CA SER A 141 -13.49 -10.96 0.99
C SER A 141 -14.75 -11.59 0.40
N ASP A 142 -15.61 -12.11 1.25
CA ASP A 142 -16.94 -12.55 0.84
C ASP A 142 -17.85 -11.32 0.65
N LEU A 143 -18.12 -10.97 -0.59
CA LEU A 143 -18.91 -9.79 -0.94
C LEU A 143 -20.34 -9.88 -0.40
N ALA A 144 -20.95 -11.08 -0.39
CA ALA A 144 -22.30 -11.24 0.11
C ALA A 144 -22.39 -10.94 1.61
N VAL A 145 -21.38 -11.35 2.38
CA VAL A 145 -21.31 -11.04 3.80
C VAL A 145 -21.13 -9.54 4.04
N TRP A 146 -20.24 -8.89 3.30
CA TRP A 146 -19.97 -7.46 3.49
C TRP A 146 -21.10 -6.56 3.00
N THR A 147 -21.79 -6.92 1.93
CA THR A 147 -22.99 -6.19 1.48
C THR A 147 -24.14 -6.39 2.46
N ALA A 148 -24.38 -7.60 2.94
CA ALA A 148 -25.38 -7.84 3.99
C ALA A 148 -25.06 -7.07 5.29
N PHE A 149 -23.79 -6.95 5.66
CA PHE A 149 -23.40 -6.11 6.78
C PHE A 149 -23.72 -4.62 6.51
N ALA A 150 -23.40 -4.11 5.33
CA ALA A 150 -23.70 -2.73 4.96
C ALA A 150 -25.22 -2.44 4.97
N ASP A 151 -26.05 -3.39 4.49
CA ASP A 151 -27.50 -3.28 4.47
C ASP A 151 -28.12 -3.33 5.88
N HIS A 152 -27.40 -3.93 6.84
CA HIS A 152 -27.86 -4.00 8.24
C HIS A 152 -27.57 -2.72 9.05
N LEU A 153 -26.71 -1.84 8.55
CA LEU A 153 -26.43 -0.56 9.18
C LEU A 153 -27.62 0.37 9.08
N ASP A 154 -27.90 1.13 10.15
CA ASP A 154 -28.92 2.17 10.15
C ASP A 154 -28.53 3.27 9.15
N PRO A 155 -29.28 3.45 8.05
CA PRO A 155 -28.94 4.40 6.98
C PRO A 155 -29.05 5.86 7.40
N ASP A 156 -29.74 6.17 8.50
CA ASP A 156 -29.84 7.53 9.02
C ASP A 156 -28.60 7.91 9.85
N ILE A 157 -27.84 6.92 10.34
CA ILE A 157 -26.69 7.11 11.19
C ILE A 157 -25.38 6.84 10.44
N TYR A 158 -25.35 5.79 9.62
CA TYR A 158 -24.15 5.28 9.00
C TYR A 158 -24.14 5.44 7.48
N PHE A 159 -22.95 5.66 6.95
CA PHE A 159 -22.70 5.73 5.53
C PHE A 159 -21.59 4.73 5.15
N PRO A 160 -21.96 3.50 4.72
CA PRO A 160 -20.97 2.51 4.30
C PRO A 160 -20.33 2.88 2.97
N VAL A 161 -19.02 2.79 2.92
CA VAL A 161 -18.21 3.05 1.72
C VAL A 161 -17.28 1.88 1.47
N PHE A 162 -17.37 1.28 0.31
CA PHE A 162 -16.50 0.19 -0.09
C PHE A 162 -15.22 0.72 -0.72
N LEU A 163 -14.10 0.17 -0.29
CA LEU A 163 -12.78 0.39 -0.88
C LEU A 163 -12.36 -0.88 -1.61
N PRO A 164 -12.51 -0.95 -2.94
CA PRO A 164 -12.15 -2.13 -3.73
C PRO A 164 -10.65 -2.45 -3.65
N ASP A 165 -10.28 -3.68 -3.99
CA ASP A 165 -8.87 -4.09 -4.04
C ASP A 165 -8.13 -3.36 -5.15
N LEU A 166 -6.80 -3.20 -4.96
CA LEU A 166 -5.90 -2.63 -5.96
C LEU A 166 -5.89 -3.43 -7.27
N ASP A 167 -6.10 -4.75 -7.21
CA ASP A 167 -6.20 -5.60 -8.40
C ASP A 167 -7.40 -5.25 -9.28
N GLN A 168 -8.41 -4.56 -8.73
CA GLN A 168 -9.59 -4.10 -9.47
C GLN A 168 -9.33 -2.91 -10.41
N ILE A 169 -8.15 -2.28 -10.36
CA ILE A 169 -7.82 -1.18 -11.28
C ILE A 169 -7.81 -1.62 -12.75
N PHE A 170 -7.56 -2.90 -12.99
CA PHE A 170 -7.55 -3.50 -14.33
C PHE A 170 -8.91 -4.04 -14.76
N SER A 171 -9.93 -3.85 -13.93
CA SER A 171 -11.32 -4.22 -14.14
C SER A 171 -12.25 -3.10 -13.68
N ASP A 172 -13.55 -3.18 -13.97
CA ASP A 172 -14.50 -2.22 -13.41
C ASP A 172 -14.70 -2.47 -11.91
N PRO A 173 -14.25 -1.57 -11.02
CA PRO A 173 -14.35 -1.77 -9.58
C PRO A 173 -15.79 -1.79 -9.08
N ASN A 174 -16.75 -1.26 -9.84
CA ASN A 174 -18.18 -1.25 -9.49
C ASN A 174 -18.92 -2.49 -9.95
N GLN A 175 -18.30 -3.32 -10.80
CA GLN A 175 -18.96 -4.47 -11.43
C GLN A 175 -19.58 -5.42 -10.39
N ASN A 176 -18.94 -5.56 -9.23
CA ASN A 176 -19.34 -6.50 -8.18
C ASN A 176 -20.12 -5.83 -7.02
N LEU A 177 -20.34 -4.51 -7.07
CA LEU A 177 -20.97 -3.73 -6.00
C LEU A 177 -22.06 -2.79 -6.53
N PRO A 178 -23.01 -3.28 -7.35
CA PRO A 178 -24.06 -2.42 -7.90
C PRO A 178 -24.95 -1.86 -6.79
N GLY A 179 -25.14 -0.54 -6.79
CA GLY A 179 -25.98 0.14 -5.79
C GLY A 179 -25.27 0.54 -4.50
N TYR A 180 -24.02 0.13 -4.28
CA TYR A 180 -23.23 0.55 -3.13
C TYR A 180 -22.29 1.71 -3.45
N THR A 181 -22.04 2.55 -2.46
CA THR A 181 -21.04 3.62 -2.60
C THR A 181 -19.65 3.06 -2.55
N THR A 182 -18.84 3.39 -3.55
CA THR A 182 -17.41 3.00 -3.63
C THR A 182 -16.52 4.23 -3.69
N PHE A 183 -15.37 4.17 -3.03
CA PHE A 183 -14.33 5.18 -3.18
C PHE A 183 -13.26 4.64 -4.14
N ASN A 184 -13.53 4.81 -5.44
CA ASN A 184 -12.73 4.22 -6.51
C ASN A 184 -11.34 4.83 -6.65
N GLU A 185 -11.15 6.08 -6.22
CA GLU A 185 -9.86 6.76 -6.19
C GLU A 185 -8.83 6.01 -5.34
N ALA A 186 -9.28 5.30 -4.30
CA ALA A 186 -8.44 4.47 -3.46
C ALA A 186 -7.89 3.21 -4.17
N VAL A 187 -8.48 2.80 -5.30
CA VAL A 187 -8.00 1.64 -6.08
C VAL A 187 -6.68 1.94 -6.76
N ALA A 188 -6.53 3.17 -7.29
CA ALA A 188 -5.35 3.60 -8.03
C ALA A 188 -4.37 4.45 -7.20
N ASN A 189 -4.74 4.82 -5.97
CA ASN A 189 -3.98 5.76 -5.17
C ASN A 189 -3.89 5.31 -3.71
N LEU A 190 -2.75 4.71 -3.36
CA LEU A 190 -2.50 4.22 -2.01
C LEU A 190 -2.56 5.33 -0.96
N ILE A 191 -2.15 6.56 -1.30
CA ILE A 191 -2.17 7.70 -0.38
C ILE A 191 -3.60 8.07 -0.02
N LEU A 192 -4.51 8.11 -0.99
CA LEU A 192 -5.93 8.35 -0.75
C LEU A 192 -6.58 7.19 0.01
N ARG A 193 -6.14 5.95 -0.25
CA ARG A 193 -6.61 4.78 0.50
C ARG A 193 -6.24 4.84 1.99
N CYS A 194 -5.07 5.38 2.31
CA CYS A 194 -4.63 5.56 3.70
C CYS A 194 -5.21 6.81 4.35
N ALA A 195 -5.67 7.78 3.57
CA ALA A 195 -6.35 8.97 4.07
C ALA A 195 -7.82 8.72 4.42
N PHE A 196 -8.44 7.74 3.77
CA PHE A 196 -9.83 7.34 3.97
C PHE A 196 -10.00 6.45 5.20
#